data_123982c952d69d140117f28b0590a3c3
#
_entry.id   123982c952d69d140117f28b0590a3c3
#
_cell.length_a   1.000
_cell.length_b   1.000
_cell.length_c   1.000
_cell.angle_alpha   90.00
_cell.angle_beta   90.00
_cell.angle_gamma   90.00
#
_symmetry.space_group_name_H-M   'P 1'
#
loop_
_entity.id
_entity.type
_entity.pdbx_description
1 polymer ?
#
loop_
_entity_poly.entity_id
_entity_poly.type
_entity_poly.pdbx_seq_one_letter_code
_entity_poly.pdbx_strand_id
1 'polypeptide(L)'
;MDIRTPAANIIKQEMLACGGDCAIPAGCVVCAEERVDVILLGTYKHYARLLEKLTQMPYFGMAGIKSELIAILDAPIPQTILADGRTLNYDKMLVMGILNITPDSFYAGSRVPQLEQVVEKAGEMLRQGAAVLDIGGESTRPGSDAVTADEEQKRVVPVIKALKERYPACVISIDTYRASTAEAALAAAQISLTMLLRWKVMLLCLT
;
A
#
# COMPACT_ATOMS: atom_id res chain seq x y z
N MET A 1 20.12 -4.80 -4.79
CA MET A 1 21.43 -4.10 -4.87
C MET A 1 22.36 -4.96 -5.69
N ASP A 2 22.90 -4.43 -6.77
CA ASP A 2 23.92 -5.09 -7.60
C ASP A 2 25.32 -4.83 -6.99
N ILE A 3 25.88 -5.81 -6.28
CA ILE A 3 27.14 -5.67 -5.54
C ILE A 3 28.15 -6.74 -5.93
N ARG A 4 29.44 -6.51 -5.65
CA ARG A 4 30.48 -7.51 -5.90
C ARG A 4 30.28 -8.72 -5.03
N THR A 5 30.48 -9.93 -5.57
CA THR A 5 30.27 -11.19 -4.86
C THR A 5 31.03 -11.32 -3.53
N PRO A 6 32.31 -10.87 -3.40
CA PRO A 6 32.97 -10.85 -2.10
C PRO A 6 32.24 -9.95 -1.07
N ALA A 7 31.70 -8.80 -1.52
CA ALA A 7 30.90 -7.93 -0.66
C ALA A 7 29.60 -8.60 -0.22
N ALA A 8 28.93 -9.31 -1.12
CA ALA A 8 27.68 -10.04 -0.81
C ALA A 8 27.90 -11.09 0.30
N ASN A 9 28.98 -11.86 0.21
CA ASN A 9 29.33 -12.85 1.22
C ASN A 9 29.61 -12.21 2.60
N ILE A 10 30.35 -11.10 2.63
CA ILE A 10 30.66 -10.37 3.88
C ILE A 10 29.38 -9.78 4.47
N ILE A 11 28.57 -9.08 3.67
CA ILE A 11 27.32 -8.47 4.12
C ILE A 11 26.36 -9.53 4.69
N LYS A 12 26.28 -10.70 4.07
CA LYS A 12 25.47 -11.81 4.60
C LYS A 12 25.92 -12.18 5.99
N GLN A 13 27.21 -12.40 6.21
CA GLN A 13 27.75 -12.78 7.51
C GLN A 13 27.50 -11.69 8.57
N GLU A 14 27.75 -10.43 8.18
CA GLU A 14 27.55 -9.31 9.08
C GLU A 14 26.07 -9.05 9.42
N MET A 15 25.18 -9.22 8.45
CA MET A 15 23.75 -9.08 8.70
C MET A 15 23.23 -10.17 9.64
N LEU A 16 23.63 -11.42 9.44
CA LEU A 16 23.33 -12.53 10.34
C LEU A 16 23.89 -12.27 11.75
N ALA A 17 25.11 -11.77 11.86
CA ALA A 17 25.73 -11.42 13.15
C ALA A 17 25.00 -10.25 13.85
N CYS A 18 24.30 -9.39 13.11
CA CYS A 18 23.47 -8.32 13.66
C CYS A 18 22.08 -8.83 14.11
N GLY A 19 21.72 -10.07 13.79
CA GLY A 19 20.42 -10.68 14.08
C GLY A 19 19.37 -10.50 12.96
N GLY A 20 19.76 -9.96 11.81
CA GLY A 20 18.97 -9.92 10.60
C GLY A 20 19.20 -11.15 9.73
N ASP A 21 18.79 -11.07 8.46
CA ASP A 21 19.04 -12.10 7.46
C ASP A 21 19.45 -11.48 6.11
N CYS A 22 20.07 -12.31 5.25
CA CYS A 22 20.51 -11.88 3.92
C CYS A 22 20.42 -13.05 2.94
N ALA A 23 19.56 -12.90 1.92
CA ALA A 23 19.51 -13.83 0.81
C ALA A 23 20.50 -13.43 -0.29
N ILE A 24 21.32 -14.39 -0.71
CA ILE A 24 22.28 -14.27 -1.81
C ILE A 24 22.15 -15.48 -2.73
N PRO A 25 22.52 -15.38 -4.04
CA PRO A 25 22.54 -16.51 -4.95
C PRO A 25 23.47 -17.64 -4.47
N ALA A 26 23.12 -18.89 -4.79
CA ALA A 26 23.89 -20.06 -4.36
C ALA A 26 25.36 -20.04 -4.86
N GLY A 27 25.61 -19.46 -6.04
CA GLY A 27 26.95 -19.33 -6.61
C GLY A 27 27.87 -18.34 -5.92
N CYS A 28 27.36 -17.52 -4.99
CA CYS A 28 28.19 -16.52 -4.29
C CYS A 28 29.33 -17.14 -3.49
N VAL A 29 29.13 -18.30 -2.89
CA VAL A 29 30.16 -18.96 -2.06
C VAL A 29 31.42 -19.27 -2.86
N VAL A 30 31.25 -19.68 -4.12
CA VAL A 30 32.36 -20.01 -5.05
C VAL A 30 32.71 -18.84 -5.98
N CYS A 31 32.14 -17.68 -5.78
CA CYS A 31 32.33 -16.48 -6.62
C CYS A 31 32.10 -16.77 -8.12
N ALA A 32 31.05 -17.54 -8.44
CA ALA A 32 30.71 -17.92 -9.81
C ALA A 32 30.38 -16.72 -10.71
N GLU A 33 29.88 -15.64 -10.12
CA GLU A 33 29.55 -14.37 -10.77
C GLU A 33 30.33 -13.24 -10.14
N GLU A 34 30.73 -12.24 -10.91
CA GLU A 34 31.46 -11.09 -10.41
C GLU A 34 30.59 -10.19 -9.54
N ARG A 35 29.32 -10.02 -9.93
CA ARG A 35 28.33 -9.16 -9.26
C ARG A 35 27.02 -9.91 -9.11
N VAL A 36 26.32 -9.63 -8.03
CA VAL A 36 25.07 -10.31 -7.67
C VAL A 36 24.11 -9.35 -6.98
N ASP A 37 22.83 -9.67 -7.08
CA ASP A 37 21.81 -9.02 -6.27
C ASP A 37 21.70 -9.69 -4.91
N VAL A 38 21.49 -8.86 -3.88
CA VAL A 38 21.26 -9.33 -2.50
C VAL A 38 19.97 -8.76 -1.95
N ILE A 39 19.32 -9.52 -1.07
CA ILE A 39 18.13 -9.09 -0.33
C ILE A 39 18.50 -9.10 1.16
N LEU A 40 18.42 -7.94 1.80
CA LEU A 40 18.65 -7.77 3.24
C LEU A 40 17.30 -7.74 3.96
N LEU A 41 17.19 -8.49 5.05
CA LEU A 41 16.00 -8.62 5.87
C LEU A 41 16.35 -8.29 7.32
N GLY A 42 15.71 -7.26 7.88
CA GLY A 42 16.01 -6.87 9.25
C GLY A 42 15.16 -5.73 9.77
N THR A 43 15.28 -5.45 11.05
CA THR A 43 14.73 -4.27 11.71
C THR A 43 15.69 -3.09 11.56
N TYR A 44 15.21 -1.88 11.79
CA TYR A 44 16.08 -0.67 11.81
C TYR A 44 17.29 -0.85 12.73
N LYS A 45 17.13 -1.51 13.88
CA LYS A 45 18.22 -1.80 14.81
C LYS A 45 19.31 -2.72 14.22
N HIS A 46 18.91 -3.69 13.39
CA HIS A 46 19.86 -4.56 12.69
C HIS A 46 20.66 -3.79 11.65
N TYR A 47 19.98 -2.94 10.87
CA TYR A 47 20.66 -2.07 9.89
C TYR A 47 21.59 -1.06 10.55
N ALA A 48 21.21 -0.41 11.66
CA ALA A 48 22.08 0.50 12.38
C ALA A 48 23.40 -0.17 12.79
N ARG A 49 23.33 -1.39 13.35
CA ARG A 49 24.52 -2.19 13.68
C ARG A 49 25.36 -2.56 12.45
N LEU A 50 24.69 -2.94 11.35
CA LEU A 50 25.38 -3.24 10.11
C LEU A 50 26.16 -2.01 9.60
N LEU A 51 25.55 -0.83 9.58
CA LEU A 51 26.17 0.41 9.14
C LEU A 51 27.42 0.78 9.96
N GLU A 52 27.41 0.55 11.28
CA GLU A 52 28.57 0.72 12.15
C GLU A 52 29.72 -0.19 11.71
N LYS A 53 29.45 -1.48 11.46
CA LYS A 53 30.44 -2.45 11.00
C LYS A 53 30.99 -2.11 9.61
N LEU A 54 30.13 -1.71 8.66
CA LEU A 54 30.55 -1.31 7.32
C LEU A 54 31.50 -0.10 7.32
N THR A 55 31.46 0.72 8.36
CA THR A 55 32.41 1.86 8.52
C THR A 55 33.84 1.38 8.66
N GLN A 56 34.06 0.19 9.21
CA GLN A 56 35.37 -0.40 9.44
C GLN A 56 35.86 -1.24 8.25
N MET A 57 35.09 -1.33 7.16
CA MET A 57 35.32 -2.20 6.02
C MET A 57 35.43 -1.41 4.70
N PRO A 58 36.49 -0.65 4.44
CA PRO A 58 36.59 0.24 3.27
C PRO A 58 36.91 -0.47 1.94
N TYR A 59 36.70 -1.79 1.84
CA TYR A 59 37.05 -2.61 0.68
C TYR A 59 35.80 -3.13 -0.06
N PHE A 60 36.00 -3.66 -1.26
CA PHE A 60 34.95 -4.26 -2.12
C PHE A 60 33.77 -3.35 -2.43
N GLY A 61 33.87 -2.03 -2.30
CA GLY A 61 32.79 -1.08 -2.54
C GLY A 61 31.83 -0.89 -1.35
N MET A 62 32.21 -1.36 -0.15
CA MET A 62 31.39 -1.26 1.07
C MET A 62 30.97 0.17 1.42
N ALA A 63 31.84 1.17 1.13
CA ALA A 63 31.51 2.57 1.37
C ALA A 63 30.31 3.03 0.53
N GLY A 64 30.24 2.62 -0.74
CA GLY A 64 29.08 2.89 -1.61
C GLY A 64 27.81 2.21 -1.12
N ILE A 65 27.91 0.93 -0.77
CA ILE A 65 26.78 0.16 -0.22
C ILE A 65 26.26 0.79 1.08
N LYS A 66 27.17 1.22 1.97
CA LYS A 66 26.80 1.95 3.18
C LYS A 66 26.02 3.23 2.86
N SER A 67 26.50 4.03 1.90
CA SER A 67 25.83 5.27 1.50
C SER A 67 24.44 5.01 0.93
N GLU A 68 24.28 3.98 0.10
CA GLU A 68 22.96 3.59 -0.43
C GLU A 68 22.01 3.12 0.69
N LEU A 69 22.50 2.32 1.64
CA LEU A 69 21.69 1.89 2.79
C LEU A 69 21.25 3.06 3.65
N ILE A 70 22.14 4.02 3.92
CA ILE A 70 21.79 5.25 4.64
C ILE A 70 20.71 6.01 3.89
N ALA A 71 20.85 6.21 2.59
CA ALA A 71 19.87 6.93 1.77
C ALA A 71 18.48 6.25 1.80
N ILE A 72 18.44 4.92 1.83
CA ILE A 72 17.20 4.14 1.93
C ILE A 72 16.57 4.27 3.33
N LEU A 73 17.39 4.19 4.39
CA LEU A 73 16.91 4.21 5.78
C LEU A 73 16.51 5.61 6.24
N ASP A 74 17.17 6.65 5.71
CA ASP A 74 16.85 8.05 5.99
C ASP A 74 15.86 8.65 4.98
N ALA A 75 15.31 7.80 4.09
CA ALA A 75 14.27 8.25 3.16
C ALA A 75 13.09 8.87 3.95
N PRO A 76 12.57 10.01 3.50
CA PRO A 76 11.44 10.63 4.17
C PRO A 76 10.25 9.67 4.22
N ILE A 77 9.50 9.71 5.32
CA ILE A 77 8.29 8.90 5.47
C ILE A 77 7.37 9.18 4.27
N PRO A 78 6.91 8.14 3.57
CA PRO A 78 6.03 8.34 2.42
C PRO A 78 4.80 9.16 2.81
N GLN A 79 4.35 9.99 1.89
CA GLN A 79 3.13 10.78 2.05
C GLN A 79 2.27 10.57 0.82
N THR A 80 0.95 10.61 1.00
CA THR A 80 0.00 10.66 -0.11
C THR A 80 -0.65 12.02 -0.14
N ILE A 81 -0.46 12.74 -1.24
CA ILE A 81 -1.13 14.03 -1.47
C ILE A 81 -2.48 13.72 -2.11
N LEU A 82 -3.54 14.18 -1.47
CA LEU A 82 -4.91 14.03 -1.97
C LEU A 82 -5.24 15.12 -3.00
N ALA A 83 -6.27 14.88 -3.82
CA ALA A 83 -6.72 15.81 -4.87
C ALA A 83 -7.10 17.19 -4.35
N ASP A 84 -7.54 17.30 -3.11
CA ASP A 84 -7.89 18.55 -2.44
C ASP A 84 -6.69 19.25 -1.76
N GLY A 85 -5.47 18.74 -1.98
CA GLY A 85 -4.23 19.27 -1.40
C GLY A 85 -3.94 18.81 0.01
N ARG A 86 -4.83 18.07 0.66
CA ARG A 86 -4.53 17.44 1.96
C ARG A 86 -3.50 16.35 1.80
N THR A 87 -2.76 16.06 2.87
CA THR A 87 -1.73 15.04 2.89
C THR A 87 -2.06 13.96 3.91
N LEU A 88 -2.03 12.70 3.47
CA LEU A 88 -1.99 11.56 4.38
C LEU A 88 -0.53 11.30 4.76
N ASN A 89 -0.20 11.51 6.03
CA ASN A 89 1.11 11.24 6.59
C ASN A 89 1.10 9.86 7.24
N TYR A 90 2.14 9.08 6.99
CA TYR A 90 2.30 7.73 7.53
C TYR A 90 3.29 7.67 8.71
N ASP A 91 3.50 8.79 9.40
CA ASP A 91 4.24 8.87 10.67
C ASP A 91 3.53 8.15 11.81
N LYS A 92 2.21 7.97 11.67
CA LYS A 92 1.36 7.19 12.56
C LYS A 92 0.55 6.17 11.75
N MET A 93 0.11 5.13 12.44
CA MET A 93 -0.79 4.14 11.84
C MET A 93 -2.11 4.82 11.45
N LEU A 94 -2.49 4.69 10.18
CA LEU A 94 -3.80 5.09 9.68
C LEU A 94 -4.70 3.86 9.60
N VAL A 95 -5.93 4.00 10.08
CA VAL A 95 -6.95 2.94 10.00
C VAL A 95 -7.78 3.15 8.76
N MET A 96 -7.93 2.09 7.95
CA MET A 96 -8.81 2.06 6.79
C MET A 96 -10.05 1.22 7.13
N GLY A 97 -11.23 1.84 7.08
CA GLY A 97 -12.50 1.18 7.27
C GLY A 97 -13.00 0.57 5.96
N ILE A 98 -13.34 -0.73 5.95
CA ILE A 98 -13.77 -1.46 4.75
C ILE A 98 -15.30 -1.48 4.67
N LEU A 99 -15.83 -1.05 3.53
CA LEU A 99 -17.26 -1.02 3.19
C LEU A 99 -17.52 -1.88 1.94
N ASN A 100 -17.84 -3.14 2.13
CA ASN A 100 -18.22 -4.05 1.04
C ASN A 100 -19.71 -3.89 0.70
N ILE A 101 -19.99 -3.42 -0.52
CA ILE A 101 -21.34 -3.20 -1.04
C ILE A 101 -21.76 -4.42 -1.86
N THR A 102 -21.96 -5.54 -1.18
CA THR A 102 -22.37 -6.81 -1.81
C THR A 102 -23.85 -7.11 -1.53
N PRO A 103 -24.55 -7.87 -2.40
CA PRO A 103 -25.96 -8.24 -2.17
C PRO A 103 -26.18 -8.95 -0.84
N ASP A 104 -25.27 -9.80 -0.43
CA ASP A 104 -25.34 -10.54 0.84
C ASP A 104 -25.16 -9.65 2.08
N SER A 105 -24.55 -8.49 1.91
CA SER A 105 -24.36 -7.52 2.99
C SER A 105 -25.62 -6.66 3.22
N PHE A 106 -26.58 -6.72 2.28
CA PHE A 106 -27.78 -5.87 2.29
C PHE A 106 -28.99 -6.69 1.82
N TYR A 107 -29.83 -7.09 2.74
CA TYR A 107 -31.02 -7.92 2.46
C TYR A 107 -31.98 -7.25 1.46
N ALA A 108 -32.55 -8.04 0.55
CA ALA A 108 -33.41 -7.62 -0.55
C ALA A 108 -34.75 -7.01 -0.05
N GLY A 109 -34.86 -5.69 -0.06
CA GLY A 109 -36.13 -5.05 0.29
C GLY A 109 -36.31 -3.64 -0.23
N SER A 110 -35.30 -2.79 -0.13
CA SER A 110 -35.38 -1.42 -0.63
C SER A 110 -34.00 -0.80 -0.70
N ARG A 111 -33.70 -0.08 -1.79
CA ARG A 111 -32.37 0.52 -2.04
C ARG A 111 -32.05 1.71 -1.12
N VAL A 112 -33.06 2.45 -0.69
CA VAL A 112 -32.88 3.69 0.08
C VAL A 112 -32.45 3.42 1.53
N PRO A 113 -33.12 2.54 2.31
CA PRO A 113 -32.67 2.19 3.65
C PRO A 113 -31.29 1.54 3.69
N GLN A 114 -30.91 0.83 2.61
CA GLN A 114 -29.59 0.21 2.51
C GLN A 114 -28.48 1.26 2.36
N LEU A 115 -28.69 2.29 1.54
CA LEU A 115 -27.75 3.39 1.35
C LEU A 115 -27.55 4.15 2.67
N GLU A 116 -28.63 4.46 3.38
CA GLU A 116 -28.56 5.14 4.69
C GLU A 116 -27.77 4.32 5.72
N GLN A 117 -27.98 3.01 5.80
CA GLN A 117 -27.22 2.14 6.70
C GLN A 117 -25.73 2.13 6.39
N VAL A 118 -25.34 2.14 5.09
CA VAL A 118 -23.94 2.24 4.69
C VAL A 118 -23.34 3.56 5.13
N VAL A 119 -24.07 4.66 4.91
CA VAL A 119 -23.62 6.02 5.29
C VAL A 119 -23.51 6.15 6.80
N GLU A 120 -24.43 5.60 7.59
CA GLU A 120 -24.35 5.57 9.05
C GLU A 120 -23.13 4.75 9.54
N LYS A 121 -22.94 3.54 8.98
CA LYS A 121 -21.77 2.71 9.29
C LYS A 121 -20.46 3.40 8.97
N ALA A 122 -20.38 4.06 7.82
CA ALA A 122 -19.24 4.88 7.45
C ALA A 122 -18.98 6.00 8.45
N GLY A 123 -20.03 6.71 8.88
CA GLY A 123 -19.95 7.75 9.89
C GLY A 123 -19.47 7.23 11.24
N GLU A 124 -19.88 6.02 11.62
CA GLU A 124 -19.35 5.38 12.84
C GLU A 124 -17.86 5.05 12.72
N MET A 125 -17.42 4.47 11.60
CA MET A 125 -16.00 4.20 11.34
C MET A 125 -15.16 5.48 11.41
N LEU A 126 -15.63 6.58 10.81
CA LEU A 126 -14.96 7.88 10.88
C LEU A 126 -14.88 8.40 12.32
N ARG A 127 -15.96 8.31 13.11
CA ARG A 127 -15.95 8.69 14.55
C ARG A 127 -15.00 7.83 15.38
N GLN A 128 -14.83 6.56 15.01
CA GLN A 128 -13.91 5.63 15.67
C GLN A 128 -12.44 5.83 15.22
N GLY A 129 -12.18 6.75 14.29
CA GLY A 129 -10.84 7.13 13.88
C GLY A 129 -10.36 6.53 12.56
N ALA A 130 -11.25 6.01 11.72
CA ALA A 130 -10.88 5.64 10.35
C ALA A 130 -10.44 6.89 9.58
N ALA A 131 -9.24 6.83 9.00
CA ALA A 131 -8.69 7.90 8.18
C ALA A 131 -9.12 7.78 6.71
N VAL A 132 -9.42 6.57 6.26
CA VAL A 132 -9.82 6.23 4.89
C VAL A 132 -11.00 5.27 4.95
N LEU A 133 -11.95 5.41 4.03
CA LEU A 133 -13.03 4.46 3.79
C LEU A 133 -12.77 3.74 2.45
N ASP A 134 -12.61 2.43 2.49
CA ASP A 134 -12.35 1.59 1.32
C ASP A 134 -13.65 0.94 0.85
N ILE A 135 -14.09 1.27 -0.36
CA ILE A 135 -15.39 0.87 -0.90
C ILE A 135 -15.17 -0.20 -1.96
N GLY A 136 -15.77 -1.39 -1.76
CA GLY A 136 -15.74 -2.49 -2.72
C GLY A 136 -17.14 -2.89 -3.17
N GLY A 137 -17.36 -3.06 -4.48
CA GLY A 137 -18.63 -3.49 -5.08
C GLY A 137 -18.72 -4.98 -5.40
N GLU A 138 -17.60 -5.70 -5.31
CA GLU A 138 -17.47 -7.12 -5.62
C GLU A 138 -16.87 -7.87 -4.42
N SER A 139 -17.36 -9.08 -4.16
CA SER A 139 -16.76 -9.96 -3.16
C SER A 139 -15.59 -10.74 -3.77
N THR A 140 -14.42 -10.65 -3.17
CA THR A 140 -13.24 -11.44 -3.57
C THR A 140 -13.12 -12.78 -2.81
N ARG A 141 -14.17 -13.20 -2.10
CA ARG A 141 -14.19 -14.48 -1.40
C ARG A 141 -14.23 -15.64 -2.40
N PRO A 142 -13.52 -16.76 -2.13
CA PRO A 142 -13.64 -17.96 -2.95
C PRO A 142 -15.11 -18.40 -3.08
N GLY A 143 -15.57 -18.60 -4.33
CA GLY A 143 -16.95 -19.02 -4.61
C GLY A 143 -17.98 -17.89 -4.76
N SER A 144 -17.57 -16.62 -4.71
CA SER A 144 -18.47 -15.52 -5.06
C SER A 144 -18.63 -15.42 -6.58
N ASP A 145 -19.85 -15.08 -7.02
CA ASP A 145 -20.13 -14.82 -8.43
C ASP A 145 -19.42 -13.57 -8.92
N ALA A 146 -18.85 -13.63 -10.12
CA ALA A 146 -18.25 -12.47 -10.77
C ALA A 146 -19.30 -11.42 -11.10
N VAL A 147 -19.03 -10.17 -10.76
CA VAL A 147 -19.91 -9.04 -10.99
C VAL A 147 -19.48 -8.30 -12.27
N THR A 148 -20.44 -7.85 -13.09
CA THR A 148 -20.11 -7.00 -14.26
C THR A 148 -19.68 -5.59 -13.82
N ALA A 149 -18.93 -4.87 -14.67
CA ALA A 149 -18.55 -3.49 -14.37
C ALA A 149 -19.77 -2.58 -14.12
N ASP A 150 -20.83 -2.72 -14.91
CA ASP A 150 -22.06 -1.95 -14.77
C ASP A 150 -22.75 -2.20 -13.42
N GLU A 151 -22.77 -3.45 -12.99
CA GLU A 151 -23.37 -3.82 -11.70
C GLU A 151 -22.52 -3.30 -10.54
N GLU A 152 -21.20 -3.41 -10.62
CA GLU A 152 -20.27 -2.85 -9.63
C GLU A 152 -20.45 -1.33 -9.51
N GLN A 153 -20.50 -0.60 -10.63
CA GLN A 153 -20.74 0.84 -10.64
C GLN A 153 -22.09 1.22 -10.01
N LYS A 154 -23.16 0.48 -10.31
CA LYS A 154 -24.48 0.70 -9.70
C LYS A 154 -24.48 0.56 -8.19
N ARG A 155 -23.57 -0.23 -7.63
CA ARG A 155 -23.40 -0.40 -6.19
C ARG A 155 -22.56 0.70 -5.56
N VAL A 156 -21.38 0.99 -6.12
CA VAL A 156 -20.41 1.87 -5.46
C VAL A 156 -20.68 3.37 -5.70
N VAL A 157 -21.13 3.76 -6.90
CA VAL A 157 -21.31 5.17 -7.25
C VAL A 157 -22.33 5.90 -6.38
N PRO A 158 -23.53 5.36 -6.09
CA PRO A 158 -24.48 6.02 -5.18
C PRO A 158 -23.94 6.19 -3.78
N VAL A 159 -23.18 5.20 -3.28
CA VAL A 159 -22.57 5.24 -1.94
C VAL A 159 -21.52 6.35 -1.87
N ILE A 160 -20.64 6.44 -2.87
CA ILE A 160 -19.60 7.48 -2.94
C ILE A 160 -20.22 8.88 -2.92
N LYS A 161 -21.28 9.11 -3.72
CA LYS A 161 -22.00 10.39 -3.75
C LYS A 161 -22.58 10.74 -2.38
N ALA A 162 -23.31 9.83 -1.77
CA ALA A 162 -23.94 10.02 -0.47
C ALA A 162 -22.91 10.27 0.64
N LEU A 163 -21.77 9.56 0.62
CA LEU A 163 -20.68 9.78 1.56
C LEU A 163 -20.04 11.16 1.37
N LYS A 164 -19.83 11.61 0.14
CA LYS A 164 -19.28 12.94 -0.13
C LYS A 164 -20.23 14.07 0.25
N GLU A 165 -21.54 13.88 0.08
CA GLU A 165 -22.55 14.84 0.54
C GLU A 165 -22.59 14.92 2.07
N ARG A 166 -22.57 13.76 2.76
CA ARG A 166 -22.72 13.69 4.22
C ARG A 166 -21.42 13.98 4.97
N TYR A 167 -20.29 13.57 4.41
CA TYR A 167 -18.93 13.66 4.98
C TYR A 167 -17.94 14.21 3.95
N PRO A 168 -18.03 15.49 3.55
CA PRO A 168 -17.21 16.06 2.45
C PRO A 168 -15.70 15.88 2.65
N ALA A 169 -15.25 15.88 3.91
CA ALA A 169 -13.84 15.72 4.25
C ALA A 169 -13.34 14.28 4.31
N CYS A 170 -14.23 13.26 4.13
CA CYS A 170 -13.79 11.87 4.17
C CYS A 170 -12.90 11.52 2.98
N VAL A 171 -11.87 10.72 3.26
CA VAL A 171 -11.02 10.14 2.22
C VAL A 171 -11.61 8.81 1.81
N ILE A 172 -11.83 8.63 0.51
CA ILE A 172 -12.42 7.42 -0.06
C ILE A 172 -11.37 6.72 -0.93
N SER A 173 -11.25 5.41 -0.74
CA SER A 173 -10.57 4.46 -1.61
C SER A 173 -11.62 3.62 -2.32
N ILE A 174 -11.35 3.17 -3.54
CA ILE A 174 -12.18 2.22 -4.28
C ILE A 174 -11.40 0.93 -4.55
N ASP A 175 -11.90 -0.19 -4.05
CA ASP A 175 -11.35 -1.52 -4.32
C ASP A 175 -11.99 -2.07 -5.59
N THR A 176 -11.33 -1.89 -6.72
CA THR A 176 -11.74 -2.43 -8.03
C THR A 176 -10.54 -2.70 -8.91
N TYR A 177 -10.64 -3.73 -9.74
CA TYR A 177 -9.67 -4.02 -10.80
C TYR A 177 -10.13 -3.51 -12.17
N ARG A 178 -11.30 -2.83 -12.25
CA ARG A 178 -11.89 -2.34 -13.50
C ARG A 178 -11.65 -0.84 -13.64
N ALA A 179 -10.97 -0.44 -14.71
CA ALA A 179 -10.71 0.98 -14.99
C ALA A 179 -12.00 1.80 -15.11
N SER A 180 -13.05 1.26 -15.77
CA SER A 180 -14.33 1.95 -15.93
C SER A 180 -15.06 2.20 -14.59
N THR A 181 -14.97 1.28 -13.64
CA THR A 181 -15.51 1.48 -12.28
C THR A 181 -14.72 2.54 -11.53
N ALA A 182 -13.40 2.51 -11.68
CA ALA A 182 -12.52 3.49 -11.11
C ALA A 182 -12.84 4.91 -11.62
N GLU A 183 -12.97 5.10 -12.91
CA GLU A 183 -13.35 6.38 -13.54
C GLU A 183 -14.72 6.87 -13.06
N ALA A 184 -15.72 5.99 -13.00
CA ALA A 184 -17.05 6.32 -12.50
C ALA A 184 -17.04 6.74 -11.02
N ALA A 185 -16.23 6.07 -10.19
CA ALA A 185 -16.07 6.40 -8.77
C ALA A 185 -15.44 7.79 -8.58
N LEU A 186 -14.43 8.13 -9.38
CA LEU A 186 -13.77 9.44 -9.35
C LEU A 186 -14.71 10.56 -9.78
N ALA A 187 -15.41 10.36 -10.89
CA ALA A 187 -16.41 11.31 -11.34
C ALA A 187 -17.50 11.54 -10.27
N ALA A 188 -17.91 10.48 -9.57
CA ALA A 188 -18.88 10.55 -8.48
C ALA A 188 -18.36 11.32 -7.25
N ALA A 189 -17.08 11.20 -6.97
CA ALA A 189 -16.42 11.91 -5.87
C ALA A 189 -16.00 13.35 -6.25
N GLN A 190 -16.19 13.77 -7.50
CA GLN A 190 -15.74 15.07 -8.06
C GLN A 190 -14.23 15.29 -7.94
N ILE A 191 -13.45 14.27 -8.25
CA ILE A 191 -12.00 14.25 -8.06
C ILE A 191 -11.30 13.86 -9.36
N SER A 192 -10.13 14.44 -9.63
CA SER A 192 -9.25 14.09 -10.76
C SER A 192 -8.40 12.86 -10.44
N LEU A 193 -8.11 12.03 -11.45
CA LEU A 193 -7.44 10.74 -11.34
C LEU A 193 -5.93 10.85 -11.38
N THR A 194 -5.24 10.17 -10.45
CA THR A 194 -3.89 9.64 -10.69
C THR A 194 -3.85 8.18 -10.23
N MET A 195 -3.44 7.30 -11.11
CA MET A 195 -3.59 5.85 -11.00
C MET A 195 -2.33 5.19 -10.44
N LEU A 196 -2.48 4.33 -9.44
CA LEU A 196 -1.45 3.37 -9.02
C LEU A 196 -1.93 1.95 -9.32
N LEU A 197 -1.29 1.32 -10.31
CA LEU A 197 -1.54 -0.06 -10.73
C LEU A 197 -0.74 -1.04 -9.86
N ARG A 198 -1.42 -1.90 -9.11
CA ARG A 198 -0.93 -3.24 -8.80
C ARG A 198 -2.04 -4.15 -8.29
N TRP A 199 -2.52 -5.11 -9.10
CA TRP A 199 -3.36 -6.30 -8.79
C TRP A 199 -4.70 -6.10 -8.06
N LYS A 200 -4.91 -4.97 -7.42
CA LYS A 200 -6.15 -4.32 -7.03
C LYS A 200 -5.94 -2.85 -7.30
N VAL A 201 -6.83 -2.26 -8.07
CA VAL A 201 -6.80 -0.80 -8.27
C VAL A 201 -7.26 -0.17 -6.97
N MET A 202 -6.31 0.20 -6.14
CA MET A 202 -6.57 1.08 -5.01
C MET A 202 -6.41 2.50 -5.52
N LEU A 203 -7.51 3.19 -5.69
CA LEU A 203 -7.53 4.59 -6.08
C LEU A 203 -7.36 5.46 -4.84
N LEU A 204 -6.13 5.83 -4.59
CA LEU A 204 -5.85 7.03 -3.83
C LEU A 204 -5.95 8.20 -4.80
N CYS A 205 -6.90 9.11 -4.56
CA CYS A 205 -7.03 10.32 -5.35
C CYS A 205 -5.79 11.18 -5.17
N LEU A 206 -4.95 11.23 -6.20
CA LEU A 206 -3.83 12.14 -6.31
C LEU A 206 -4.18 13.18 -7.38
N THR A 207 -3.94 14.45 -7.11
CA THR A 207 -3.94 15.55 -8.11
C THR A 207 -2.77 15.40 -9.04
#